data_74b0ce358a5386ff2a10da152ae9b87e
#
_entry.id   74b0ce358a5386ff2a10da152ae9b87e
#
_cell.length_a   1.000
_cell.length_b   1.000
_cell.length_c   1.000
_cell.angle_alpha   90.00
_cell.angle_beta   90.00
_cell.angle_gamma   90.00
#
_symmetry.space_group_name_H-M   'P 1'
#
loop_
_entity.id
_entity.type
_entity.pdbx_description
1 polymer ?
#
loop_
_entity_poly.entity_id
_entity_poly.type
_entity_poly.pdbx_seq_one_letter_code
_entity_poly.pdbx_strand_id
1 'polypeptide(L)'
;MATYKTKFHRLPGTHWHQVIEKAFGQYKKIKNKTKRRPYIRSAYFDKEKIFLGLFWHHLHEKTNIKDKTRRLKYFPCAIELIQNSRIKPITKKNPNRQEELLHRFAGVTPDGDGFSVQVKEDIKSGQKWLISVFPWDE
;
A
#
# COMPACT_ATOMS: atom_id res chain seq x y z
N MET A 1 -18.04 -5.19 -7.27
CA MET A 1 -17.12 -5.26 -6.15
C MET A 1 -17.09 -3.93 -5.41
N ALA A 2 -17.16 -3.97 -4.10
CA ALA A 2 -17.10 -2.75 -3.30
C ALA A 2 -15.68 -2.20 -3.26
N THR A 3 -15.55 -0.89 -3.41
CA THR A 3 -14.27 -0.22 -3.39
C THR A 3 -14.27 0.91 -2.36
N TYR A 4 -13.13 1.12 -1.72
CA TYR A 4 -12.96 2.25 -0.83
C TYR A 4 -12.71 3.51 -1.66
N LYS A 5 -13.48 4.55 -1.41
CA LYS A 5 -13.31 5.84 -2.11
C LYS A 5 -12.40 6.74 -1.30
N THR A 6 -11.23 7.05 -1.84
CA THR A 6 -10.28 7.88 -1.11
C THR A 6 -10.66 9.36 -1.20
N LYS A 7 -10.20 10.12 -0.20
CA LYS A 7 -10.26 11.58 -0.22
C LYS A 7 -9.01 12.15 -0.88
N PHE A 8 -7.89 11.45 -0.73
CA PHE A 8 -6.64 11.87 -1.34
C PHE A 8 -6.58 11.50 -2.81
N HIS A 9 -5.99 12.41 -3.58
CA HIS A 9 -5.68 12.18 -4.98
C HIS A 9 -4.31 11.52 -5.11
N ARG A 10 -4.01 11.00 -6.29
CA ARG A 10 -2.67 10.54 -6.59
C ARG A 10 -1.69 11.71 -6.43
N LEU A 11 -0.44 11.38 -6.10
CA LEU A 11 0.60 12.39 -6.04
C LEU A 11 0.78 13.02 -7.43
N PRO A 12 0.98 14.36 -7.50
CA PRO A 12 1.25 15.01 -8.78
C PRO A 12 2.66 14.77 -9.24
N GLY A 13 2.92 15.02 -10.50
CA GLY A 13 4.24 14.90 -11.08
C GLY A 13 4.31 13.76 -12.08
N THR A 14 5.28 13.85 -12.98
CA THR A 14 5.50 12.86 -14.03
C THR A 14 6.86 12.17 -13.90
N HIS A 15 7.78 12.78 -13.18
CA HIS A 15 9.13 12.24 -13.02
C HIS A 15 9.33 11.55 -11.69
N TRP A 16 10.12 10.49 -11.68
CA TRP A 16 10.42 9.70 -10.50
C TRP A 16 10.86 10.56 -9.31
N HIS A 17 11.78 11.49 -9.55
CA HIS A 17 12.31 12.33 -8.47
C HIS A 17 11.23 13.16 -7.78
N GLN A 18 10.29 13.69 -8.54
CA GLN A 18 9.19 14.49 -7.98
C GLN A 18 8.27 13.63 -7.13
N VAL A 19 7.94 12.45 -7.62
CA VAL A 19 7.00 11.57 -6.95
C VAL A 19 7.63 10.94 -5.71
N ILE A 20 8.87 10.44 -5.83
CA ILE A 20 9.55 9.79 -4.69
C ILE A 20 9.77 10.77 -3.55
N GLU A 21 10.10 12.02 -3.84
CA GLU A 21 10.33 13.02 -2.83
C GLU A 21 9.08 13.24 -1.97
N LYS A 22 7.92 13.36 -2.61
CA LYS A 22 6.66 13.56 -1.90
C LYS A 22 6.23 12.31 -1.13
N ALA A 23 6.33 11.15 -1.75
CA ALA A 23 5.96 9.90 -1.10
C ALA A 23 6.88 9.60 0.07
N PHE A 24 8.18 9.81 -0.10
CA PHE A 24 9.15 9.58 0.96
C PHE A 24 8.95 10.56 2.11
N GLY A 25 8.55 11.80 1.82
CA GLY A 25 8.19 12.78 2.84
C GLY A 25 7.07 12.30 3.74
N GLN A 26 6.03 11.72 3.14
CA GLN A 26 4.92 11.14 3.90
C GLN A 26 5.39 9.92 4.70
N TYR A 27 6.18 9.05 4.10
CA TYR A 27 6.73 7.88 4.77
C TYR A 27 7.59 8.28 5.97
N LYS A 28 8.40 9.32 5.81
CA LYS A 28 9.26 9.83 6.86
C LYS A 28 8.46 10.32 8.06
N LYS A 29 7.33 10.97 7.82
CA LYS A 29 6.44 11.41 8.90
C LYS A 29 5.91 10.21 9.69
N ILE A 30 5.55 9.15 8.98
CA ILE A 30 5.10 7.92 9.62
C ILE A 30 6.24 7.30 10.42
N LYS A 31 7.43 7.24 9.83
CA LYS A 31 8.62 6.68 10.48
C LYS A 31 8.95 7.41 11.77
N ASN A 32 8.82 8.73 11.79
CA ASN A 32 9.12 9.54 12.96
C ASN A 32 8.14 9.33 14.11
N LYS A 33 6.94 8.85 13.81
CA LYS A 33 5.93 8.56 14.83
C LYS A 33 6.05 7.16 15.42
N THR A 34 6.86 6.30 14.78
CA THR A 34 7.04 4.92 15.22
C THR A 34 8.48 4.73 15.67
N LYS A 35 8.66 3.97 16.74
CA LYS A 35 10.00 3.91 17.37
C LYS A 35 10.98 2.98 16.68
N ARG A 36 10.51 1.91 16.05
CA ARG A 36 11.39 0.92 15.44
C ARG A 36 11.12 0.76 13.96
N ARG A 37 10.12 -0.04 13.62
CA ARG A 37 9.77 -0.27 12.22
C ARG A 37 8.55 0.58 11.86
N PRO A 38 8.59 1.30 10.73
CA PRO A 38 7.44 2.11 10.33
C PRO A 38 6.20 1.26 10.09
N TYR A 39 5.08 1.69 10.65
CA TYR A 39 3.82 1.00 10.46
C TYR A 39 2.65 1.97 10.51
N ILE A 40 1.51 1.53 9.98
CA ILE A 40 0.22 2.20 10.16
C ILE A 40 -0.77 1.16 10.65
N ARG A 41 -1.88 1.61 11.21
CA ARG A 41 -2.88 0.70 11.74
C ARG A 41 -4.03 0.52 10.76
N SER A 42 -4.46 -0.72 10.59
CA SER A 42 -5.50 -1.10 9.66
C SER A 42 -6.87 -1.05 10.31
N ALA A 43 -7.81 -0.35 9.70
CA ALA A 43 -9.19 -0.36 10.17
C ALA A 43 -9.82 -1.73 9.98
N TYR A 44 -9.56 -2.37 8.85
CA TYR A 44 -10.14 -3.68 8.56
C TYR A 44 -9.64 -4.76 9.53
N PHE A 45 -8.35 -4.72 9.88
CA PHE A 45 -7.74 -5.69 10.79
C PHE A 45 -7.74 -5.23 12.25
N ASP A 46 -8.77 -4.49 12.65
CA ASP A 46 -8.96 -4.09 14.06
C ASP A 46 -7.76 -3.37 14.67
N LYS A 47 -7.24 -2.39 13.95
CA LYS A 47 -6.11 -1.56 14.37
C LYS A 47 -4.78 -2.31 14.50
N GLU A 48 -4.68 -3.48 13.89
CA GLU A 48 -3.39 -4.17 13.81
C GLU A 48 -2.41 -3.40 12.97
N LYS A 49 -1.13 -3.60 13.26
CA LYS A 49 -0.05 -2.90 12.56
C LYS A 49 0.18 -3.49 11.18
N ILE A 50 0.31 -2.61 10.19
CA ILE A 50 0.75 -2.98 8.84
C ILE A 50 2.10 -2.32 8.64
N PHE A 51 3.16 -3.12 8.52
CA PHE A 51 4.52 -2.60 8.39
C PHE A 51 4.79 -2.15 6.95
N LEU A 52 5.54 -1.07 6.79
CA LEU A 52 5.73 -0.42 5.50
C LEU A 52 7.11 -0.62 4.87
N GLY A 53 8.08 -1.08 5.67
CA GLY A 53 9.46 -1.18 5.17
C GLY A 53 9.63 -2.09 3.96
N LEU A 54 8.89 -3.19 3.92
CA LEU A 54 9.01 -4.16 2.83
C LEU A 54 8.55 -3.55 1.49
N PHE A 55 7.53 -2.71 1.51
CA PHE A 55 7.07 -2.01 0.32
C PHE A 55 8.19 -1.17 -0.31
N TRP A 56 8.89 -0.39 0.54
CA TRP A 56 9.99 0.45 0.07
C TRP A 56 11.15 -0.36 -0.45
N HIS A 57 11.46 -1.47 0.21
CA HIS A 57 12.51 -2.36 -0.24
C HIS A 57 12.19 -2.94 -1.62
N HIS A 58 10.98 -3.46 -1.80
CA HIS A 58 10.55 -4.01 -3.08
C HIS A 58 10.51 -2.95 -4.18
N LEU A 59 10.12 -1.73 -3.83
CA LEU A 59 10.07 -0.64 -4.80
C LEU A 59 11.44 -0.36 -5.39
N HIS A 60 12.48 -0.36 -4.54
CA HIS A 60 13.85 -0.11 -5.00
C HIS A 60 14.40 -1.25 -5.86
N GLU A 61 13.87 -2.45 -5.73
CA GLU A 61 14.29 -3.57 -6.56
C GLU A 61 13.75 -3.51 -7.99
N LYS A 62 12.72 -2.72 -8.22
CA LYS A 62 12.12 -2.60 -9.56
C LYS A 62 12.99 -1.74 -10.46
N THR A 63 13.19 -2.20 -11.70
CA THR A 63 14.03 -1.50 -12.67
C THR A 63 13.25 -0.58 -13.60
N ASN A 64 11.96 -0.85 -13.80
CA ASN A 64 11.13 -0.02 -14.69
C ASN A 64 10.69 1.25 -13.98
N ILE A 65 11.36 2.37 -14.29
CA ILE A 65 11.11 3.65 -13.63
C ILE A 65 9.68 4.16 -13.89
N LYS A 66 9.16 3.98 -15.09
CA LYS A 66 7.80 4.44 -15.39
C LYS A 66 6.77 3.67 -14.55
N ASP A 67 6.93 2.38 -14.43
CA ASP A 67 6.00 1.55 -13.68
C ASP A 67 6.04 1.88 -12.19
N LYS A 68 7.24 1.96 -11.59
CA LYS A 68 7.32 2.25 -10.17
C LYS A 68 6.90 3.68 -9.83
N THR A 69 7.11 4.63 -10.73
CA THR A 69 6.62 5.99 -10.56
C THR A 69 5.09 6.00 -10.55
N ARG A 70 4.48 5.32 -11.50
CA ARG A 70 3.03 5.21 -11.60
C ARG A 70 2.42 4.59 -10.34
N ARG A 71 3.04 3.53 -9.83
CA ARG A 71 2.58 2.86 -8.61
C ARG A 71 2.73 3.76 -7.39
N LEU A 72 3.86 4.44 -7.29
CA LEU A 72 4.16 5.27 -6.12
C LEU A 72 3.24 6.47 -5.98
N LYS A 73 2.67 6.94 -7.09
CA LYS A 73 1.70 8.04 -7.04
C LYS A 73 0.48 7.71 -6.20
N TYR A 74 0.17 6.42 -6.03
CA TYR A 74 -0.96 5.98 -5.21
C TYR A 74 -0.60 5.79 -3.73
N PHE A 75 0.65 6.08 -3.34
CA PHE A 75 1.08 5.84 -1.97
C PHE A 75 0.17 6.51 -0.93
N PRO A 76 -0.15 7.83 -1.03
CA PRO A 76 -1.04 8.44 -0.03
C PRO A 76 -2.43 7.83 -0.04
N CYS A 77 -2.90 7.40 -1.19
CA CYS A 77 -4.19 6.74 -1.31
C CYS A 77 -4.19 5.36 -0.63
N ALA A 78 -3.08 4.64 -0.76
CA ALA A 78 -2.92 3.34 -0.12
C ALA A 78 -2.88 3.48 1.41
N ILE A 79 -2.16 4.47 1.91
CA ILE A 79 -2.09 4.74 3.35
C ILE A 79 -3.49 5.05 3.88
N GLU A 80 -4.21 5.92 3.20
CA GLU A 80 -5.58 6.27 3.61
C GLU A 80 -6.48 5.05 3.61
N LEU A 81 -6.41 4.23 2.56
CA LEU A 81 -7.23 3.03 2.45
C LEU A 81 -6.99 2.09 3.62
N ILE A 82 -5.73 1.79 3.92
CA ILE A 82 -5.39 0.88 5.02
C ILE A 82 -5.93 1.42 6.34
N GLN A 83 -5.79 2.71 6.58
CA GLN A 83 -6.18 3.32 7.86
C GLN A 83 -7.70 3.42 8.04
N ASN A 84 -8.46 3.44 6.96
CA ASN A 84 -9.88 3.76 7.05
C ASN A 84 -10.84 2.72 6.49
N SER A 85 -10.41 1.91 5.54
CA SER A 85 -11.32 0.98 4.89
C SER A 85 -11.65 -0.23 5.77
N ARG A 86 -12.95 -0.51 5.87
CA ARG A 86 -13.44 -1.74 6.50
C ARG A 86 -13.99 -2.72 5.48
N ILE A 87 -13.82 -2.41 4.20
CA ILE A 87 -14.29 -3.26 3.12
C ILE A 87 -13.39 -4.49 3.02
N LYS A 88 -14.03 -5.65 2.96
CA LYS A 88 -13.32 -6.93 2.94
C LYS A 88 -12.43 -7.05 1.70
N PRO A 89 -11.16 -7.39 1.85
CA PRO A 89 -10.27 -7.64 0.72
C PRO A 89 -10.51 -9.02 0.13
N ILE A 90 -9.97 -9.25 -1.07
CA ILE A 90 -9.89 -10.60 -1.61
C ILE A 90 -8.66 -11.25 -1.00
N THR A 91 -8.85 -12.37 -0.33
CA THR A 91 -7.77 -13.06 0.37
C THR A 91 -7.47 -14.39 -0.28
N LYS A 92 -6.19 -14.65 -0.55
CA LYS A 92 -5.72 -15.89 -1.14
C LYS A 92 -4.45 -16.36 -0.46
N LYS A 93 -4.23 -17.69 -0.46
CA LYS A 93 -2.93 -18.21 -0.03
C LYS A 93 -1.88 -17.89 -1.08
N ASN A 94 -0.67 -17.58 -0.63
CA ASN A 94 0.44 -17.38 -1.55
C ASN A 94 0.80 -18.73 -2.17
N PRO A 95 0.74 -18.88 -3.51
CA PRO A 95 1.01 -20.17 -4.14
C PRO A 95 2.46 -20.65 -3.93
N ASN A 96 3.37 -19.74 -3.65
CA ASN A 96 4.78 -20.06 -3.43
C ASN A 96 5.14 -20.28 -1.96
N ARG A 97 4.26 -19.87 -1.04
CA ARG A 97 4.50 -20.00 0.40
C ARG A 97 3.18 -20.23 1.12
N GLN A 98 2.93 -21.46 1.52
CA GLN A 98 1.66 -21.84 2.10
C GLN A 98 1.37 -21.18 3.45
N GLU A 99 2.39 -20.72 4.15
CA GLU A 99 2.23 -20.04 5.44
C GLU A 99 1.92 -18.55 5.28
N GLU A 100 1.72 -18.06 4.06
CA GLU A 100 1.41 -16.65 3.82
C GLU A 100 0.06 -16.46 3.16
N LEU A 101 -0.65 -15.44 3.61
CA LEU A 101 -1.87 -14.97 2.97
C LEU A 101 -1.61 -13.66 2.26
N LEU A 102 -2.27 -13.47 1.15
CA LEU A 102 -2.24 -12.21 0.40
C LEU A 102 -3.63 -11.59 0.40
N HIS A 103 -3.73 -10.38 0.96
CA HIS A 103 -4.99 -9.63 1.03
C HIS A 103 -4.92 -8.49 0.04
N ARG A 104 -5.87 -8.48 -0.91
CA ARG A 104 -5.93 -7.43 -1.93
C ARG A 104 -7.12 -6.53 -1.69
N PHE A 105 -6.87 -5.30 -1.35
CA PHE A 105 -7.88 -4.27 -1.16
C PHE A 105 -8.08 -3.49 -2.45
N ALA A 106 -9.30 -3.03 -2.68
CA ALA A 106 -9.63 -2.24 -3.86
C ALA A 106 -10.01 -0.83 -3.45
N GLY A 107 -9.44 0.17 -4.14
CA GLY A 107 -9.74 1.56 -3.90
C GLY A 107 -9.95 2.32 -5.19
N VAL A 108 -10.55 3.50 -5.07
CA VAL A 108 -10.73 4.39 -6.20
C VAL A 108 -10.51 5.82 -5.72
N THR A 109 -9.78 6.60 -6.52
CA THR A 109 -9.48 8.00 -6.18
C THR A 109 -10.67 8.90 -6.53
N PRO A 110 -10.68 10.16 -6.06
CA PRO A 110 -11.75 11.09 -6.44
C PRO A 110 -11.87 11.29 -7.94
N ASP A 111 -10.79 11.10 -8.69
CA ASP A 111 -10.80 11.22 -10.16
C ASP A 111 -11.28 9.95 -10.85
N GLY A 112 -11.63 8.91 -10.11
CA GLY A 112 -12.13 7.68 -10.68
C GLY A 112 -11.06 6.66 -11.03
N ASP A 113 -9.81 6.87 -10.59
CA ASP A 113 -8.72 5.94 -10.88
C ASP A 113 -8.75 4.78 -9.88
N GLY A 114 -8.91 3.56 -10.38
CA GLY A 114 -8.90 2.36 -9.55
C GLY A 114 -7.49 1.88 -9.26
N PHE A 115 -7.30 1.36 -8.04
CA PHE A 115 -6.02 0.81 -7.65
C PHE A 115 -6.20 -0.31 -6.63
N SER A 116 -5.17 -1.13 -6.50
CA SER A 116 -5.15 -2.23 -5.54
C SER A 116 -4.02 -2.04 -4.55
N VAL A 117 -4.28 -2.46 -3.32
CA VAL A 117 -3.30 -2.45 -2.24
C VAL A 117 -3.16 -3.88 -1.75
N GLN A 118 -1.94 -4.42 -1.79
CA GLN A 118 -1.72 -5.80 -1.40
C GLN A 118 -0.94 -5.87 -0.09
N VAL A 119 -1.52 -6.59 0.86
CA VAL A 119 -0.97 -6.80 2.20
C VAL A 119 -0.67 -8.28 2.35
N LYS A 120 0.54 -8.59 2.81
CA LYS A 120 0.97 -9.96 3.09
C LYS A 120 0.80 -10.22 4.58
N GLU A 121 0.31 -11.40 4.91
CA GLU A 121 0.19 -11.83 6.30
C GLU A 121 0.90 -13.16 6.51
N ASP A 122 1.72 -13.22 7.56
CA ASP A 122 2.31 -14.49 8.01
C ASP A 122 1.29 -15.17 8.93
N ILE A 123 0.81 -16.35 8.53
CA ILE A 123 -0.27 -17.03 9.26
C ILE A 123 0.15 -17.37 10.68
N LYS A 124 1.41 -17.75 10.90
CA LYS A 124 1.88 -18.18 12.22
C LYS A 124 1.95 -17.03 13.22
N SER A 125 2.52 -15.90 12.80
CA SER A 125 2.72 -14.76 13.71
C SER A 125 1.57 -13.76 13.65
N GLY A 126 0.81 -13.75 12.56
CA GLY A 126 -0.20 -12.75 12.33
C GLY A 126 0.37 -11.41 11.86
N GLN A 127 1.69 -11.30 11.70
CA GLN A 127 2.29 -10.04 11.22
C GLN A 127 1.88 -9.75 9.79
N LYS A 128 1.70 -8.46 9.51
CA LYS A 128 1.23 -8.01 8.21
C LYS A 128 2.12 -6.91 7.64
N TRP A 129 2.33 -6.95 6.33
CA TRP A 129 3.17 -5.98 5.63
C TRP A 129 2.48 -5.49 4.37
N LEU A 130 2.59 -4.18 4.10
CA LEU A 130 2.26 -3.66 2.79
C LEU A 130 3.37 -4.10 1.82
N ILE A 131 2.99 -4.78 0.73
CA ILE A 131 3.98 -5.25 -0.24
C ILE A 131 3.84 -4.62 -1.61
N SER A 132 2.65 -4.18 -1.99
CA SER A 132 2.45 -3.68 -3.34
C SER A 132 1.27 -2.73 -3.42
N VAL A 133 1.40 -1.72 -4.26
CA VAL A 133 0.31 -0.81 -4.63
C VAL A 133 0.37 -0.69 -6.15
N PHE A 134 -0.74 -0.91 -6.83
CA PHE A 134 -0.72 -0.83 -8.29
C PHE A 134 -2.06 -0.36 -8.84
N PRO A 135 -2.02 0.43 -9.94
CA PRO A 135 -3.26 0.86 -10.57
C PRO A 135 -3.91 -0.29 -11.30
N TRP A 136 -5.23 -0.19 -11.46
CA TRP A 136 -5.92 -1.11 -12.36
C TRP A 136 -5.57 -0.67 -13.77
N ASP A 137 -5.07 -1.59 -14.58
CA ASP A 137 -4.75 -1.24 -15.89
C ASP A 137 -5.73 -1.42 -16.82
N GLU A 138 -5.51 -0.69 -17.43
CA GLU A 138 -5.80 -0.60 -18.71
C GLU A 138 -4.89 -1.32 -19.66
#